data_8d9f9363673cadf1f2b4353ff7455dff
#
_entry.id   8d9f9363673cadf1f2b4353ff7455dff
#
_cell.length_a   1.000
_cell.length_b   1.000
_cell.length_c   1.000
_cell.angle_alpha   90.00
_cell.angle_beta   90.00
_cell.angle_gamma   90.00
#
_symmetry.space_group_name_H-M   'P 1'
#
loop_
_entity.id
_entity.type
_entity.pdbx_description
1 polymer ?
#
loop_
_entity_poly.entity_id
_entity_poly.type
_entity_poly.pdbx_seq_one_letter_code
_entity_poly.pdbx_strand_id
1 'polypeptide(L)'
;MTSEYKAVKMKWAEGIVAGIEADQRPYVKYKESRPITDIKHMIETSAELYGDNTAFMQKDRNDSPYRKITYREMLEDVNGLGTSLIAKGLKGKRIAVIGENCYQWAVSYLAAVCGTGIVVPLDKELGEEVLKELIIRADVDCVLFAGKFEKMFQRMKEAGDTCLNILVNFNSEEHSGDVYSWKVLKEEGKQLLKAGNREFADVEIDHDEMEIILFTSGTTGASKGVMLSHKNIAADLMIAPTVLKVYTWDVFFSVLPLHHTYECTAGFLMPLYKGAAIAYCQGLKYITKNLAEAKPTMFLGVPAIFEKLYSTIWRNIRKQGKEALLKKIIKVNNVTKKIGIDLGKKFFGQITGVFGGRMRLLICGGAAINPEVLNGLRNFGILALQGYGLTECAPLGALNPDTAPNASSIGISFPGSPIRIADVNEEGIGEICIKGENVMLGYYQMPEATAEVIDRDGWFHTGDLGYIDDNGYVYITGRKKNVIITKNGKNVYPEEIEYQLTTIPFVQEAFVFEQDSSDAQDTVIAASIRMDEEALGEILGSEYTEDAVKKLIWDEVDRLNDNSPNYRKIRKVIIRKTDFVKNTSNKLVRFAEGNKKEE
;
A
#
# COMPACT_ATOMS: atom_id res chain seq x y z
N MET A 1 7.96 -3.22 33.60
CA MET A 1 8.77 -4.31 32.98
C MET A 1 10.17 -4.32 33.60
N THR A 2 10.75 -5.52 33.78
CA THR A 2 12.06 -5.67 34.39
C THR A 2 13.17 -5.32 33.40
N SER A 3 14.37 -4.98 33.90
CA SER A 3 15.57 -4.80 33.05
C SER A 3 15.86 -6.00 32.17
N GLU A 4 15.46 -7.18 32.62
CA GLU A 4 15.55 -8.48 31.93
C GLU A 4 14.67 -8.51 30.66
N TYR A 5 13.42 -7.97 30.74
CA TYR A 5 12.53 -7.92 29.57
C TYR A 5 13.05 -6.95 28.49
N LYS A 6 13.61 -5.79 28.88
CA LYS A 6 14.27 -4.87 27.93
C LYS A 6 15.44 -5.53 27.22
N ALA A 7 16.24 -6.32 27.94
CA ALA A 7 17.33 -7.08 27.37
C ALA A 7 16.84 -8.16 26.38
N VAL A 8 15.74 -8.85 26.70
CA VAL A 8 15.13 -9.85 25.80
C VAL A 8 14.65 -9.22 24.49
N LYS A 9 13.94 -8.08 24.55
CA LYS A 9 13.48 -7.35 23.36
C LYS A 9 14.64 -6.90 22.48
N MET A 10 15.68 -6.33 23.08
CA MET A 10 16.86 -5.89 22.32
C MET A 10 17.55 -7.09 21.67
N LYS A 11 17.71 -8.21 22.39
CA LYS A 11 18.28 -9.46 21.85
C LYS A 11 17.48 -10.00 20.67
N TRP A 12 16.16 -9.90 20.70
CA TRP A 12 15.31 -10.25 19.57
C TRP A 12 15.62 -9.36 18.34
N ALA A 13 15.64 -8.04 18.52
CA ALA A 13 15.92 -7.09 17.44
C ALA A 13 17.34 -7.28 16.86
N GLU A 14 18.33 -7.50 17.71
CA GLU A 14 19.70 -7.85 17.31
C GLU A 14 19.74 -9.20 16.55
N GLY A 15 18.89 -10.15 16.93
CA GLY A 15 18.74 -11.44 16.22
C GLY A 15 18.26 -11.27 14.79
N ILE A 16 17.29 -10.37 14.54
CA ILE A 16 16.85 -10.01 13.17
C ILE A 16 18.01 -9.42 12.38
N VAL A 17 18.75 -8.46 12.95
CA VAL A 17 19.90 -7.84 12.28
C VAL A 17 20.99 -8.85 11.99
N ALA A 18 21.32 -9.75 12.92
CA ALA A 18 22.29 -10.82 12.70
C ALA A 18 21.85 -11.79 11.59
N GLY A 19 20.55 -12.09 11.50
CA GLY A 19 19.96 -12.85 10.39
C GLY A 19 20.13 -12.14 9.04
N ILE A 20 19.93 -10.82 9.00
CA ILE A 20 20.17 -10.01 7.80
C ILE A 20 21.64 -10.03 7.39
N GLU A 21 22.55 -9.87 8.34
CA GLU A 21 24.01 -9.89 8.08
C GLU A 21 24.48 -11.26 7.56
N ALA A 22 23.91 -12.34 8.07
CA ALA A 22 24.21 -13.71 7.68
C ALA A 22 23.63 -14.12 6.33
N ASP A 23 22.62 -13.42 5.82
CA ASP A 23 21.97 -13.75 4.54
C ASP A 23 22.95 -13.59 3.37
N GLN A 24 23.18 -14.67 2.63
CA GLN A 24 24.12 -14.72 1.50
C GLN A 24 23.44 -14.57 0.14
N ARG A 25 22.12 -14.38 0.10
CA ARG A 25 21.40 -14.22 -1.18
C ARG A 25 21.94 -13.02 -1.96
N PRO A 26 22.15 -13.14 -3.27
CA PRO A 26 22.83 -12.11 -4.08
C PRO A 26 22.06 -10.78 -4.14
N TYR A 27 20.77 -10.79 -3.84
CA TYR A 27 19.89 -9.63 -3.91
C TYR A 27 19.73 -8.90 -2.56
N VAL A 28 20.19 -9.49 -1.46
CA VAL A 28 20.23 -8.86 -0.13
C VAL A 28 21.50 -8.03 -0.03
N LYS A 29 21.45 -6.80 -0.52
CA LYS A 29 22.64 -5.93 -0.69
C LYS A 29 22.89 -5.00 0.50
N TYR A 30 21.83 -4.54 1.16
CA TYR A 30 21.93 -3.49 2.17
C TYR A 30 21.73 -4.11 3.55
N LYS A 31 22.84 -4.54 4.16
CA LYS A 31 22.82 -5.28 5.41
C LYS A 31 22.83 -4.39 6.66
N GLU A 32 23.01 -3.10 6.47
CA GLU A 32 23.00 -2.11 7.54
C GLU A 32 21.56 -1.85 8.01
N SER A 33 21.14 -2.53 9.05
CA SER A 33 19.86 -2.34 9.69
C SER A 33 20.06 -1.96 11.16
N ARG A 34 19.35 -0.95 11.64
CA ARG A 34 19.38 -0.53 13.04
C ARG A 34 18.40 -1.39 13.84
N PRO A 35 18.82 -2.05 14.94
CA PRO A 35 17.90 -2.82 15.77
C PRO A 35 16.90 -1.87 16.44
N ILE A 36 15.62 -2.17 16.31
CA ILE A 36 14.51 -1.46 16.96
C ILE A 36 13.59 -2.47 17.62
N THR A 37 13.17 -2.20 18.85
CA THR A 37 12.32 -3.11 19.63
C THR A 37 10.83 -2.89 19.38
N ASP A 38 10.45 -1.67 19.03
CA ASP A 38 9.07 -1.23 18.87
C ASP A 38 9.04 0.14 18.16
N ILE A 39 7.85 0.64 17.81
CA ILE A 39 7.68 1.92 17.11
C ILE A 39 8.11 3.10 17.98
N LYS A 40 7.88 3.05 19.30
CA LYS A 40 8.32 4.13 20.22
C LYS A 40 9.84 4.23 20.22
N HIS A 41 10.54 3.11 20.43
CA HIS A 41 12.01 3.06 20.36
C HIS A 41 12.52 3.53 18.98
N MET A 42 11.79 3.18 17.90
CA MET A 42 12.15 3.62 16.55
C MET A 42 12.10 5.14 16.42
N ILE A 43 11.01 5.82 16.84
CA ILE A 43 10.90 7.28 16.69
C ILE A 43 11.84 8.04 17.63
N GLU A 44 12.05 7.55 18.86
CA GLU A 44 12.99 8.15 19.82
C GLU A 44 14.42 8.13 19.28
N THR A 45 14.90 6.95 18.88
CA THR A 45 16.24 6.79 18.30
C THR A 45 16.39 7.47 16.93
N SER A 46 15.30 7.59 16.15
CA SER A 46 15.34 8.40 14.92
C SER A 46 15.46 9.89 15.20
N ALA A 47 14.80 10.41 16.25
CA ALA A 47 14.94 11.81 16.64
C ALA A 47 16.32 12.12 17.25
N GLU A 48 16.95 11.15 17.93
CA GLU A 48 18.34 11.27 18.39
C GLU A 48 19.32 11.34 17.20
N LEU A 49 19.17 10.46 16.23
CA LEU A 49 20.09 10.35 15.09
C LEU A 49 19.89 11.44 14.04
N TYR A 50 18.65 11.87 13.81
CA TYR A 50 18.24 12.72 12.69
C TYR A 50 17.49 13.98 13.14
N GLY A 51 17.63 14.42 14.40
CA GLY A 51 16.82 15.45 15.05
C GLY A 51 16.53 16.69 14.22
N ASP A 52 17.54 17.21 13.51
CA ASP A 52 17.44 18.44 12.70
C ASP A 52 17.03 18.18 11.23
N ASN A 53 16.95 16.91 10.82
CA ASN A 53 16.45 16.56 9.49
C ASN A 53 14.94 16.85 9.41
N THR A 54 14.48 17.12 8.18
CA THR A 54 13.04 17.21 7.91
C THR A 54 12.41 15.82 8.00
N ALA A 55 11.42 15.65 8.88
CA ALA A 55 10.58 14.46 8.95
C ALA A 55 9.35 14.61 8.06
N PHE A 56 8.70 15.78 8.10
CA PHE A 56 7.48 16.02 7.33
C PHE A 56 7.54 17.33 6.54
N MET A 57 6.86 17.30 5.40
CA MET A 57 6.59 18.46 4.56
C MET A 57 5.07 18.53 4.34
N GLN A 58 4.43 19.59 4.86
CA GLN A 58 2.99 19.80 4.77
C GLN A 58 2.67 21.21 4.30
N LYS A 59 1.61 21.36 3.54
CA LYS A 59 1.08 22.68 3.15
C LYS A 59 -0.07 23.04 4.07
N ASP A 60 -0.01 24.23 4.66
CA ASP A 60 -1.09 24.74 5.52
C ASP A 60 -2.30 25.21 4.72
N ARG A 61 -2.08 25.66 3.47
CA ARG A 61 -3.11 26.05 2.48
C ARG A 61 -2.71 25.58 1.09
N ASN A 62 -3.68 25.51 0.18
CA ASN A 62 -3.45 25.02 -1.19
C ASN A 62 -2.34 25.75 -1.96
N ASP A 63 -2.14 27.02 -1.69
CA ASP A 63 -1.16 27.87 -2.39
C ASP A 63 0.06 28.23 -1.53
N SER A 64 0.12 27.76 -0.27
CA SER A 64 1.30 27.98 0.57
C SER A 64 2.46 27.06 0.13
N PRO A 65 3.72 27.44 0.39
CA PRO A 65 4.84 26.52 0.26
C PRO A 65 4.74 25.38 1.27
N TYR A 66 5.47 24.29 1.04
CA TYR A 66 5.60 23.24 2.03
C TYR A 66 6.32 23.75 3.27
N ARG A 67 5.66 23.68 4.43
CA ARG A 67 6.27 23.83 5.75
C ARG A 67 7.00 22.54 6.09
N LYS A 68 8.22 22.69 6.58
CA LYS A 68 9.06 21.57 7.05
C LYS A 68 8.91 21.43 8.56
N ILE A 69 8.86 20.20 9.01
CA ILE A 69 8.79 19.81 10.42
C ILE A 69 9.93 18.83 10.66
N THR A 70 10.74 19.06 11.67
CA THR A 70 11.91 18.25 11.99
C THR A 70 11.53 16.99 12.79
N TYR A 71 12.45 16.03 12.87
CA TYR A 71 12.30 14.85 13.73
C TYR A 71 12.16 15.21 15.20
N ARG A 72 12.89 16.24 15.67
CA ARG A 72 12.80 16.75 17.03
C ARG A 72 11.42 17.32 17.34
N GLU A 73 10.91 18.20 16.46
CA GLU A 73 9.56 18.77 16.58
C GLU A 73 8.47 17.67 16.56
N MET A 74 8.63 16.68 15.69
CA MET A 74 7.73 15.53 15.64
C MET A 74 7.71 14.79 16.98
N LEU A 75 8.85 14.44 17.54
CA LEU A 75 8.91 13.70 18.81
C LEU A 75 8.34 14.53 19.98
N GLU A 76 8.62 15.83 20.02
CA GLU A 76 8.02 16.73 21.01
C GLU A 76 6.49 16.79 20.90
N ASP A 77 5.96 16.81 19.67
CA ASP A 77 4.53 16.85 19.41
C ASP A 77 3.85 15.51 19.75
N VAL A 78 4.48 14.38 19.44
CA VAL A 78 4.00 13.03 19.83
C VAL A 78 3.95 12.90 21.35
N ASN A 79 5.04 13.26 22.02
CA ASN A 79 5.10 13.22 23.50
C ASN A 79 4.06 14.15 24.14
N GLY A 80 3.89 15.35 23.59
CA GLY A 80 2.89 16.29 24.06
C GLY A 80 1.46 15.73 23.93
N LEU A 81 1.09 15.29 22.73
CA LEU A 81 -0.25 14.75 22.51
C LEU A 81 -0.50 13.50 23.34
N GLY A 82 0.44 12.54 23.37
CA GLY A 82 0.30 11.29 24.14
C GLY A 82 0.14 11.56 25.64
N THR A 83 0.92 12.50 26.21
CA THR A 83 0.79 12.90 27.62
C THR A 83 -0.61 13.47 27.91
N SER A 84 -1.13 14.32 27.03
CA SER A 84 -2.47 14.90 27.18
C SER A 84 -3.57 13.83 27.07
N LEU A 85 -3.47 12.90 26.13
CA LEU A 85 -4.42 11.80 25.98
C LEU A 85 -4.44 10.89 27.21
N ILE A 86 -3.28 10.55 27.79
CA ILE A 86 -3.22 9.79 29.06
C ILE A 86 -3.87 10.58 30.20
N ALA A 87 -3.57 11.89 30.31
CA ALA A 87 -4.18 12.74 31.34
C ALA A 87 -5.71 12.85 31.21
N LYS A 88 -6.26 12.60 30.01
CA LYS A 88 -7.72 12.47 29.77
C LYS A 88 -8.27 11.06 30.06
N GLY A 89 -7.47 10.14 30.60
CA GLY A 89 -7.89 8.79 30.99
C GLY A 89 -7.86 7.75 29.86
N LEU A 90 -7.13 8.01 28.78
CA LEU A 90 -7.08 7.13 27.61
C LEU A 90 -5.97 6.07 27.67
N LYS A 91 -5.24 5.92 28.78
CA LYS A 91 -4.20 4.89 28.91
C LYS A 91 -4.80 3.48 28.75
N GLY A 92 -4.25 2.72 27.79
CA GLY A 92 -4.70 1.36 27.46
C GLY A 92 -6.05 1.31 26.73
N LYS A 93 -6.59 2.45 26.29
CA LYS A 93 -7.84 2.56 25.57
C LYS A 93 -7.66 2.40 24.07
N ARG A 94 -8.76 2.25 23.32
CA ARG A 94 -8.75 2.16 21.86
C ARG A 94 -9.03 3.51 21.24
N ILE A 95 -8.14 3.92 20.35
CA ILE A 95 -8.08 5.26 19.79
C ILE A 95 -8.17 5.18 18.28
N ALA A 96 -9.28 5.62 17.72
CA ALA A 96 -9.43 5.70 16.27
C ALA A 96 -8.78 6.97 15.70
N VAL A 97 -8.20 6.85 14.51
CA VAL A 97 -7.64 7.98 13.75
C VAL A 97 -8.21 7.96 12.34
N ILE A 98 -8.85 9.08 11.92
CA ILE A 98 -9.51 9.18 10.62
C ILE A 98 -9.32 10.56 9.98
N GLY A 99 -8.91 10.59 8.71
CA GLY A 99 -8.74 11.84 7.96
C GLY A 99 -7.90 11.67 6.70
N GLU A 100 -7.63 12.81 6.06
CA GLU A 100 -6.66 12.91 4.98
C GLU A 100 -5.23 12.73 5.50
N ASN A 101 -4.30 12.39 4.59
CA ASN A 101 -2.88 12.34 4.91
C ASN A 101 -2.41 13.74 5.34
N CYS A 102 -2.04 13.88 6.62
CA CYS A 102 -1.55 15.12 7.18
C CYS A 102 -0.71 14.85 8.43
N TYR A 103 0.00 15.87 8.87
CA TYR A 103 0.86 15.79 10.05
C TYR A 103 0.08 15.46 11.33
N GLN A 104 -1.13 16.02 11.47
CA GLN A 104 -2.00 15.75 12.62
C GLN A 104 -2.37 14.25 12.70
N TRP A 105 -2.67 13.63 11.55
CA TRP A 105 -2.95 12.20 11.47
C TRP A 105 -1.73 11.38 11.93
N ALA A 106 -0.54 11.71 11.42
CA ALA A 106 0.70 11.00 11.74
C ALA A 106 1.05 11.09 13.23
N VAL A 107 1.01 12.29 13.82
CA VAL A 107 1.27 12.49 15.25
C VAL A 107 0.22 11.80 16.11
N SER A 108 -1.07 11.81 15.69
CA SER A 108 -2.14 11.12 16.40
C SER A 108 -1.94 9.61 16.41
N TYR A 109 -1.56 9.03 15.27
CA TYR A 109 -1.22 7.60 15.18
C TYR A 109 -0.05 7.25 16.11
N LEU A 110 1.04 8.01 16.03
CA LEU A 110 2.22 7.79 16.87
C LEU A 110 1.91 7.98 18.36
N ALA A 111 1.17 9.03 18.74
CA ALA A 111 0.79 9.25 20.12
C ALA A 111 -0.09 8.11 20.66
N ALA A 112 -1.00 7.58 19.84
CA ALA A 112 -1.81 6.43 20.24
C ALA A 112 -0.93 5.19 20.46
N VAL A 113 -0.20 4.76 19.41
CA VAL A 113 0.54 3.49 19.40
C VAL A 113 1.79 3.50 20.29
N CYS A 114 2.44 4.65 20.53
CA CYS A 114 3.67 4.72 21.32
C CYS A 114 3.44 4.82 22.84
N GLY A 115 2.24 4.51 23.33
CA GLY A 115 2.05 4.39 24.78
C GLY A 115 0.73 4.94 25.33
N THR A 116 -0.16 5.51 24.51
CA THR A 116 -1.50 5.84 24.99
C THR A 116 -2.38 4.59 25.01
N GLY A 117 -2.40 3.79 23.92
CA GLY A 117 -3.21 2.58 23.82
C GLY A 117 -3.25 2.05 22.39
N ILE A 118 -4.25 1.22 22.10
CA ILE A 118 -4.39 0.53 20.82
C ILE A 118 -4.91 1.50 19.75
N VAL A 119 -4.21 1.64 18.63
CA VAL A 119 -4.64 2.49 17.52
C VAL A 119 -5.54 1.73 16.54
N VAL A 120 -6.61 2.40 16.09
CA VAL A 120 -7.58 1.89 15.10
C VAL A 120 -7.67 2.88 13.95
N PRO A 121 -6.80 2.78 12.93
CA PRO A 121 -6.90 3.59 11.74
C PRO A 121 -8.17 3.26 10.95
N LEU A 122 -8.97 4.28 10.63
CA LEU A 122 -10.24 4.12 9.92
C LEU A 122 -10.19 4.74 8.53
N ASP A 123 -10.86 4.07 7.56
CA ASP A 123 -10.99 4.57 6.20
C ASP A 123 -11.99 5.74 6.14
N LYS A 124 -11.52 6.88 5.69
CA LYS A 124 -12.30 8.13 5.55
C LYS A 124 -13.35 8.10 4.43
N GLU A 125 -13.32 7.11 3.56
CA GLU A 125 -14.28 6.93 2.46
C GLU A 125 -15.48 6.04 2.86
N LEU A 126 -15.46 5.45 4.06
CA LEU A 126 -16.57 4.64 4.57
C LEU A 126 -17.76 5.53 4.98
N GLY A 127 -18.96 5.00 4.76
CA GLY A 127 -20.20 5.63 5.24
C GLY A 127 -20.36 5.57 6.75
N GLU A 128 -21.22 6.46 7.29
CA GLU A 128 -21.47 6.63 8.74
C GLU A 128 -21.84 5.31 9.43
N GLU A 129 -22.73 4.51 8.85
CA GLU A 129 -23.18 3.23 9.43
C GLU A 129 -22.04 2.22 9.55
N VAL A 130 -21.20 2.11 8.51
CA VAL A 130 -20.05 1.20 8.53
C VAL A 130 -19.01 1.67 9.55
N LEU A 131 -18.72 2.97 9.61
CA LEU A 131 -17.81 3.54 10.61
C LEU A 131 -18.31 3.27 12.03
N LYS A 132 -19.62 3.41 12.27
CA LYS A 132 -20.24 3.12 13.55
C LYS A 132 -20.10 1.65 13.94
N GLU A 133 -20.33 0.74 12.99
CA GLU A 133 -20.11 -0.70 13.21
C GLU A 133 -18.66 -1.00 13.63
N LEU A 134 -17.67 -0.41 12.92
CA LEU A 134 -16.25 -0.62 13.24
C LEU A 134 -15.86 -0.05 14.60
N ILE A 135 -16.41 1.12 14.98
CA ILE A 135 -16.21 1.76 16.28
C ILE A 135 -16.75 0.86 17.40
N ILE A 136 -17.96 0.31 17.23
CA ILE A 136 -18.55 -0.63 18.20
C ILE A 136 -17.72 -1.90 18.30
N ARG A 137 -17.37 -2.52 17.17
CA ARG A 137 -16.60 -3.78 17.14
C ARG A 137 -15.21 -3.65 17.75
N ALA A 138 -14.58 -2.49 17.57
CA ALA A 138 -13.27 -2.23 18.16
C ALA A 138 -13.35 -1.61 19.56
N ASP A 139 -14.54 -1.40 20.15
CA ASP A 139 -14.76 -0.71 21.43
C ASP A 139 -13.95 0.61 21.51
N VAL A 140 -14.08 1.48 20.53
CA VAL A 140 -13.31 2.72 20.43
C VAL A 140 -13.76 3.72 21.49
N ASP A 141 -12.84 4.16 22.36
CA ASP A 141 -13.08 5.16 23.41
C ASP A 141 -12.89 6.60 22.92
N CYS A 142 -11.97 6.82 21.97
CA CYS A 142 -11.58 8.13 21.48
C CYS A 142 -11.43 8.11 19.97
N VAL A 143 -11.85 9.19 19.31
CA VAL A 143 -11.56 9.39 17.88
C VAL A 143 -10.86 10.73 17.65
N LEU A 144 -9.71 10.69 16.93
CA LEU A 144 -9.02 11.87 16.43
C LEU A 144 -9.30 11.99 14.92
N PHE A 145 -9.88 13.11 14.49
CA PHE A 145 -10.49 13.20 13.16
C PHE A 145 -10.30 14.54 12.45
N ALA A 146 -10.34 14.49 11.13
CA ALA A 146 -10.42 15.69 10.30
C ALA A 146 -11.79 16.38 10.44
N GLY A 147 -11.81 17.72 10.50
CA GLY A 147 -12.98 18.52 10.89
C GLY A 147 -14.28 18.23 10.14
N LYS A 148 -14.21 17.70 8.92
CA LYS A 148 -15.42 17.31 8.16
C LYS A 148 -16.25 16.22 8.83
N PHE A 149 -15.67 15.42 9.74
CA PHE A 149 -16.34 14.33 10.45
C PHE A 149 -16.96 14.74 11.79
N GLU A 150 -16.77 16.00 12.24
CA GLU A 150 -17.18 16.46 13.58
C GLU A 150 -18.64 16.15 13.88
N LYS A 151 -19.56 16.64 13.03
CA LYS A 151 -21.01 16.46 13.25
C LYS A 151 -21.42 14.99 13.29
N MET A 152 -20.75 14.13 12.52
CA MET A 152 -21.01 12.69 12.49
C MET A 152 -20.62 12.05 13.83
N PHE A 153 -19.43 12.32 14.34
CA PHE A 153 -18.99 11.74 15.60
C PHE A 153 -19.70 12.32 16.82
N GLN A 154 -20.12 13.59 16.76
CA GLN A 154 -21.00 14.15 17.79
C GLN A 154 -22.33 13.37 17.88
N ARG A 155 -23.00 13.13 16.73
CA ARG A 155 -24.22 12.31 16.69
C ARG A 155 -24.01 10.89 17.22
N MET A 156 -22.91 10.24 16.85
CA MET A 156 -22.59 8.89 17.35
C MET A 156 -22.40 8.87 18.87
N LYS A 157 -21.72 9.87 19.43
CA LYS A 157 -21.54 10.01 20.87
C LYS A 157 -22.86 10.28 21.59
N GLU A 158 -23.68 11.21 21.06
CA GLU A 158 -24.99 11.57 21.62
C GLU A 158 -25.97 10.40 21.58
N ALA A 159 -25.90 9.52 20.60
CA ALA A 159 -26.72 8.32 20.50
C ALA A 159 -26.49 7.34 21.66
N GLY A 160 -25.31 7.34 22.28
CA GLY A 160 -25.00 6.56 23.49
C GLY A 160 -24.91 5.05 23.30
N ASP A 161 -24.85 4.57 22.06
CA ASP A 161 -24.78 3.14 21.71
C ASP A 161 -23.35 2.70 21.32
N THR A 162 -22.36 3.54 21.56
CA THR A 162 -20.92 3.28 21.37
C THR A 162 -20.16 3.57 22.67
N CYS A 163 -18.91 3.09 22.79
CA CYS A 163 -18.01 3.44 23.89
C CYS A 163 -17.33 4.81 23.70
N LEU A 164 -17.71 5.57 22.67
CA LEU A 164 -17.05 6.80 22.26
C LEU A 164 -17.26 7.93 23.26
N ASN A 165 -16.20 8.31 23.96
CA ASN A 165 -16.24 9.32 25.02
C ASN A 165 -15.52 10.61 24.65
N ILE A 166 -14.41 10.52 23.93
CA ILE A 166 -13.53 11.66 23.63
C ILE A 166 -13.43 11.89 22.14
N LEU A 167 -13.72 13.14 21.74
CA LEU A 167 -13.68 13.62 20.35
C LEU A 167 -12.56 14.65 20.20
N VAL A 168 -11.62 14.44 19.24
CA VAL A 168 -10.50 15.35 19.01
C VAL A 168 -10.45 15.77 17.55
N ASN A 169 -10.67 17.06 17.27
CA ASN A 169 -10.67 17.60 15.93
C ASN A 169 -9.29 18.15 15.54
N PHE A 170 -8.75 17.71 14.40
CA PHE A 170 -7.47 18.16 13.83
C PHE A 170 -7.45 19.64 13.47
N ASN A 171 -8.60 20.20 13.10
CA ASN A 171 -8.73 21.52 12.50
C ASN A 171 -9.24 22.60 13.45
N SER A 172 -9.69 22.25 14.66
CA SER A 172 -10.14 23.21 15.65
C SER A 172 -8.98 23.98 16.27
N GLU A 173 -9.11 25.30 16.37
CA GLU A 173 -8.13 26.18 17.04
C GLU A 173 -8.29 26.13 18.58
N GLU A 174 -9.52 25.89 19.08
CA GLU A 174 -9.87 25.89 20.49
C GLU A 174 -10.78 24.70 20.81
N HIS A 175 -10.90 24.35 22.08
CA HIS A 175 -11.90 23.39 22.57
C HIS A 175 -13.30 23.97 22.38
N SER A 176 -14.25 23.14 21.95
CA SER A 176 -15.64 23.55 21.73
C SER A 176 -16.61 22.47 22.26
N GLY A 177 -17.31 22.77 23.37
CA GLY A 177 -18.18 21.79 24.00
C GLY A 177 -17.45 20.49 24.32
N ASP A 178 -17.95 19.39 23.78
CA ASP A 178 -17.39 18.04 23.97
C ASP A 178 -16.28 17.68 23.00
N VAL A 179 -15.90 18.62 22.11
CA VAL A 179 -14.85 18.40 21.09
C VAL A 179 -13.57 19.11 21.49
N TYR A 180 -12.52 18.35 21.67
CA TYR A 180 -11.20 18.88 21.95
C TYR A 180 -10.48 19.31 20.67
N SER A 181 -9.72 20.41 20.76
CA SER A 181 -8.78 20.81 19.71
C SER A 181 -7.50 19.97 19.82
N TRP A 182 -7.08 19.34 18.73
CA TRP A 182 -5.81 18.63 18.63
C TRP A 182 -4.62 19.55 18.97
N LYS A 183 -4.66 20.78 18.48
CA LYS A 183 -3.61 21.80 18.69
C LYS A 183 -3.47 22.14 20.16
N VAL A 184 -4.59 22.38 20.83
CA VAL A 184 -4.59 22.75 22.26
C VAL A 184 -4.16 21.57 23.11
N LEU A 185 -4.71 20.37 22.90
CA LEU A 185 -4.32 19.15 23.64
C LEU A 185 -2.81 18.90 23.56
N LYS A 186 -2.22 19.02 22.38
CA LYS A 186 -0.79 18.85 22.20
C LYS A 186 0.02 19.85 23.05
N GLU A 187 -0.37 21.13 23.07
CA GLU A 187 0.32 22.15 23.87
C GLU A 187 0.08 21.97 25.37
N GLU A 188 -1.13 21.57 25.82
CA GLU A 188 -1.41 21.19 27.20
C GLU A 188 -0.47 20.05 27.66
N GLY A 189 -0.32 19.00 26.85
CA GLY A 189 0.58 17.91 27.15
C GLY A 189 2.05 18.32 27.23
N LYS A 190 2.51 19.23 26.35
CA LYS A 190 3.86 19.81 26.48
C LYS A 190 4.05 20.58 27.79
N GLN A 191 3.02 21.25 28.28
CA GLN A 191 3.05 21.92 29.58
C GLN A 191 3.10 20.91 30.74
N LEU A 192 2.31 19.83 30.66
CA LEU A 192 2.34 18.74 31.63
C LEU A 192 3.74 18.07 31.70
N LEU A 193 4.37 17.83 30.55
CA LEU A 193 5.75 17.32 30.49
C LEU A 193 6.75 18.27 31.17
N LYS A 194 6.65 19.59 30.91
CA LYS A 194 7.49 20.60 31.59
C LYS A 194 7.24 20.66 33.09
N ALA A 195 6.02 20.35 33.54
CA ALA A 195 5.67 20.23 34.96
C ALA A 195 6.10 18.89 35.61
N GLY A 196 6.77 18.01 34.86
CA GLY A 196 7.35 16.75 35.36
C GLY A 196 6.45 15.52 35.18
N ASN A 197 5.32 15.63 34.46
CA ASN A 197 4.54 14.43 34.09
C ASN A 197 5.32 13.59 33.10
N ARG A 198 5.57 12.33 33.42
CA ARG A 198 6.33 11.39 32.60
C ARG A 198 5.54 10.14 32.22
N GLU A 199 4.25 10.11 32.49
CA GLU A 199 3.44 8.90 32.30
C GLU A 199 3.51 8.35 30.87
N PHE A 200 3.48 9.21 29.84
CA PHE A 200 3.65 8.79 28.45
C PHE A 200 5.11 8.48 28.12
N ALA A 201 6.04 9.34 28.53
CA ALA A 201 7.46 9.19 28.21
C ALA A 201 8.05 7.89 28.80
N ASP A 202 7.59 7.48 29.99
CA ASP A 202 8.08 6.30 30.69
C ASP A 202 7.25 5.02 30.42
N VAL A 203 6.26 5.07 29.50
CA VAL A 203 5.53 3.85 29.11
C VAL A 203 6.50 2.86 28.47
N GLU A 204 6.47 1.66 28.98
CA GLU A 204 7.18 0.51 28.37
C GLU A 204 6.21 -0.26 27.49
N ILE A 205 6.59 -0.36 26.20
CA ILE A 205 5.79 -1.08 25.20
C ILE A 205 6.02 -2.60 25.35
N ASP A 206 4.97 -3.40 25.36
CA ASP A 206 5.08 -4.83 25.10
C ASP A 206 4.98 -5.06 23.59
N HIS A 207 6.08 -5.47 22.98
CA HIS A 207 6.16 -5.56 21.52
C HIS A 207 5.41 -6.75 20.93
N ASP A 208 5.05 -7.73 21.75
CA ASP A 208 4.30 -8.94 21.35
C ASP A 208 2.77 -8.75 21.45
N GLU A 209 2.32 -7.77 22.26
CA GLU A 209 0.89 -7.50 22.43
C GLU A 209 0.28 -6.76 21.22
N MET A 210 -1.03 -6.89 21.08
CA MET A 210 -1.80 -6.18 20.06
C MET A 210 -1.87 -4.69 20.37
N GLU A 211 -1.35 -3.87 19.45
CA GLU A 211 -1.38 -2.40 19.57
C GLU A 211 -2.05 -1.71 18.38
N ILE A 212 -2.35 -2.46 17.31
CA ILE A 212 -2.97 -1.94 16.10
C ILE A 212 -4.10 -2.89 15.67
N ILE A 213 -5.29 -2.34 15.39
CA ILE A 213 -6.38 -3.06 14.73
C ILE A 213 -6.67 -2.41 13.39
N LEU A 214 -6.49 -3.15 12.30
CA LEU A 214 -6.74 -2.69 10.95
C LEU A 214 -7.87 -3.46 10.30
N PHE A 215 -8.97 -2.79 10.00
CA PHE A 215 -10.10 -3.41 9.31
C PHE A 215 -9.85 -3.50 7.80
N THR A 216 -9.93 -4.73 7.28
CA THR A 216 -9.84 -4.99 5.85
C THR A 216 -11.22 -5.25 5.27
N SER A 217 -11.48 -4.75 4.05
CA SER A 217 -12.69 -5.12 3.30
C SER A 217 -12.60 -6.60 2.94
N GLY A 218 -13.20 -7.45 3.76
CA GLY A 218 -13.24 -8.90 3.52
C GLY A 218 -13.91 -9.20 2.17
N THR A 219 -13.39 -10.18 1.48
CA THR A 219 -13.96 -10.66 0.22
C THR A 219 -15.28 -11.42 0.41
N THR A 220 -15.66 -11.70 1.65
CA THR A 220 -16.88 -12.40 2.07
C THR A 220 -17.97 -11.45 2.62
N GLY A 221 -17.77 -10.13 2.53
CA GLY A 221 -18.75 -9.10 2.91
C GLY A 221 -18.56 -8.49 4.30
N ALA A 222 -18.06 -9.23 5.31
CA ALA A 222 -17.76 -8.66 6.63
C ALA A 222 -16.29 -8.25 6.73
N SER A 223 -16.01 -7.02 7.17
CA SER A 223 -14.65 -6.55 7.43
C SER A 223 -13.99 -7.39 8.52
N LYS A 224 -12.73 -7.82 8.32
CA LYS A 224 -11.93 -8.51 9.34
C LYS A 224 -10.96 -7.52 9.99
N GLY A 225 -10.90 -7.50 11.32
CA GLY A 225 -9.92 -6.71 12.05
C GLY A 225 -8.60 -7.46 12.17
N VAL A 226 -7.57 -7.05 11.45
CA VAL A 226 -6.21 -7.62 11.54
C VAL A 226 -5.53 -7.06 12.77
N MET A 227 -5.04 -7.94 13.64
CA MET A 227 -4.30 -7.56 14.86
C MET A 227 -2.80 -7.55 14.58
N LEU A 228 -2.19 -6.39 14.75
CA LEU A 228 -0.74 -6.25 14.61
C LEU A 228 -0.11 -5.80 15.93
N SER A 229 1.08 -6.31 16.19
CA SER A 229 1.94 -5.89 17.30
C SER A 229 3.02 -4.91 16.83
N HIS A 230 3.70 -4.27 17.76
CA HIS A 230 4.90 -3.49 17.45
C HIS A 230 5.99 -4.35 16.79
N LYS A 231 6.09 -5.60 17.21
CA LYS A 231 7.06 -6.57 16.68
C LYS A 231 6.85 -6.83 15.19
N ASN A 232 5.59 -6.98 14.75
CA ASN A 232 5.28 -7.17 13.34
C ASN A 232 5.78 -6.00 12.47
N ILE A 233 5.49 -4.77 12.90
CA ILE A 233 5.94 -3.55 12.20
C ILE A 233 7.46 -3.38 12.27
N ALA A 234 8.06 -3.56 13.45
CA ALA A 234 9.50 -3.39 13.62
C ALA A 234 10.31 -4.39 12.77
N ALA A 235 9.82 -5.63 12.64
CA ALA A 235 10.42 -6.63 11.76
C ALA A 235 10.45 -6.13 10.30
N ASP A 236 9.32 -5.66 9.78
CA ASP A 236 9.23 -5.11 8.42
C ASP A 236 10.17 -3.92 8.19
N LEU A 237 10.24 -2.99 9.16
CA LEU A 237 11.13 -1.83 9.07
C LEU A 237 12.60 -2.22 9.03
N MET A 238 12.99 -3.30 9.72
CA MET A 238 14.38 -3.79 9.71
C MET A 238 14.71 -4.58 8.43
N ILE A 239 13.78 -5.40 7.90
CA ILE A 239 14.06 -6.30 6.77
C ILE A 239 13.87 -5.64 5.39
N ALA A 240 12.91 -4.74 5.22
CA ALA A 240 12.60 -4.15 3.91
C ALA A 240 13.77 -3.37 3.27
N PRO A 241 14.56 -2.57 4.02
CA PRO A 241 15.67 -1.81 3.41
C PRO A 241 16.83 -2.70 2.96
N THR A 242 16.74 -4.02 3.10
CA THR A 242 17.83 -4.95 2.70
C THR A 242 17.90 -5.16 1.19
N VAL A 243 16.79 -4.97 0.49
CA VAL A 243 16.66 -5.18 -0.97
C VAL A 243 16.54 -3.89 -1.78
N LEU A 244 16.37 -2.75 -1.09
CA LEU A 244 16.40 -1.42 -1.71
C LEU A 244 17.07 -0.39 -0.79
N LYS A 245 17.81 0.56 -1.39
CA LYS A 245 18.47 1.61 -0.60
C LYS A 245 17.55 2.80 -0.36
N VAL A 246 17.38 3.14 0.91
CA VAL A 246 16.75 4.41 1.36
C VAL A 246 17.82 5.28 1.98
N TYR A 247 17.86 6.55 1.58
CA TYR A 247 18.84 7.52 2.04
C TYR A 247 18.18 8.57 2.96
N THR A 248 18.95 9.15 3.88
CA THR A 248 18.48 10.21 4.79
C THR A 248 18.03 11.49 4.06
N TRP A 249 18.50 11.71 2.82
CA TRP A 249 18.10 12.84 1.97
C TRP A 249 16.89 12.54 1.08
N ASP A 250 16.33 11.33 1.15
CA ASP A 250 15.13 10.98 0.38
C ASP A 250 13.92 11.75 0.87
N VAL A 251 13.01 12.00 -0.07
CA VAL A 251 11.69 12.59 0.18
C VAL A 251 10.66 11.65 -0.40
N PHE A 252 9.86 11.04 0.46
CA PHE A 252 8.75 10.17 0.09
C PHE A 252 7.51 11.00 -0.24
N PHE A 253 6.87 10.72 -1.35
CA PHE A 253 5.63 11.37 -1.73
C PHE A 253 4.44 10.56 -1.25
N SER A 254 3.75 11.06 -0.22
CA SER A 254 2.62 10.38 0.42
C SER A 254 1.30 10.77 -0.24
N VAL A 255 0.66 9.82 -0.92
CA VAL A 255 -0.61 9.99 -1.63
C VAL A 255 -1.61 8.87 -1.35
N LEU A 256 -1.12 7.68 -1.02
CA LEU A 256 -1.97 6.55 -0.63
C LEU A 256 -2.53 6.78 0.77
N PRO A 257 -3.73 6.26 1.11
CA PRO A 257 -4.33 6.50 2.42
C PRO A 257 -3.48 5.92 3.56
N LEU A 258 -3.18 6.74 4.58
CA LEU A 258 -2.37 6.34 5.74
C LEU A 258 -2.98 5.22 6.59
N HIS A 259 -4.29 5.01 6.55
CA HIS A 259 -4.94 3.91 7.24
C HIS A 259 -4.66 2.52 6.62
N HIS A 260 -4.13 2.46 5.38
CA HIS A 260 -3.67 1.21 4.78
C HIS A 260 -2.23 0.90 5.17
N THR A 261 -1.94 -0.35 5.54
CA THR A 261 -0.60 -0.80 5.94
C THR A 261 0.49 -0.47 4.93
N TYR A 262 0.19 -0.53 3.63
CA TYR A 262 1.16 -0.20 2.59
C TYR A 262 1.70 1.23 2.74
N GLU A 263 0.83 2.21 2.89
CA GLU A 263 1.27 3.59 3.12
C GLU A 263 1.78 3.77 4.55
N CYS A 264 1.09 3.21 5.55
CA CYS A 264 1.45 3.37 6.95
C CYS A 264 2.86 2.84 7.24
N THR A 265 3.17 1.60 6.84
CA THR A 265 4.49 1.01 7.12
C THR A 265 5.54 1.48 6.12
N ALA A 266 5.28 1.35 4.80
CA ALA A 266 6.31 1.61 3.79
C ALA A 266 6.43 3.10 3.39
N GLY A 267 5.34 3.88 3.46
CA GLY A 267 5.31 5.31 3.09
C GLY A 267 5.46 6.27 4.24
N PHE A 268 5.19 5.83 5.49
CA PHE A 268 5.24 6.68 6.67
C PHE A 268 6.26 6.20 7.71
N LEU A 269 6.16 4.97 8.23
CA LEU A 269 7.09 4.50 9.28
C LEU A 269 8.49 4.21 8.73
N MET A 270 8.62 3.66 7.52
CA MET A 270 9.92 3.36 6.89
C MET A 270 10.77 4.63 6.65
N PRO A 271 10.28 5.72 6.04
CA PRO A 271 11.06 6.95 5.97
C PRO A 271 11.48 7.47 7.35
N LEU A 272 10.61 7.40 8.36
CA LEU A 272 10.97 7.80 9.74
C LEU A 272 12.09 6.93 10.32
N TYR A 273 12.07 5.63 10.09
CA TYR A 273 13.14 4.71 10.50
C TYR A 273 14.48 5.04 9.83
N LYS A 274 14.47 5.48 8.57
CA LYS A 274 15.67 5.76 7.76
C LYS A 274 16.13 7.22 7.80
N GLY A 275 15.46 8.12 8.52
CA GLY A 275 15.84 9.54 8.62
C GLY A 275 15.46 10.36 7.38
N ALA A 276 14.56 9.87 6.53
CA ALA A 276 14.06 10.49 5.31
C ALA A 276 12.84 11.40 5.58
N ALA A 277 12.48 12.25 4.62
CA ALA A 277 11.34 13.14 4.71
C ALA A 277 10.09 12.56 4.05
N ILE A 278 8.90 12.98 4.52
CA ILE A 278 7.60 12.64 3.95
C ILE A 278 6.91 13.93 3.49
N ALA A 279 6.53 14.00 2.21
CA ALA A 279 5.79 15.12 1.64
C ALA A 279 4.35 14.71 1.36
N TYR A 280 3.39 15.30 2.10
CA TYR A 280 1.98 15.00 1.93
C TYR A 280 1.40 15.65 0.68
N CYS A 281 0.72 14.85 -0.15
CA CYS A 281 -0.06 15.30 -1.29
C CYS A 281 -1.42 15.83 -0.82
N GLN A 282 -1.87 16.95 -1.38
CA GLN A 282 -3.17 17.57 -1.05
C GLN A 282 -4.38 16.86 -1.70
N GLY A 283 -4.16 15.67 -2.27
CA GLY A 283 -5.16 14.85 -2.94
C GLY A 283 -4.85 14.61 -4.42
N LEU A 284 -5.53 13.63 -5.03
CA LEU A 284 -5.21 13.11 -6.36
C LEU A 284 -5.17 14.20 -7.45
N LYS A 285 -6.04 15.19 -7.40
CA LYS A 285 -6.07 16.31 -8.37
C LYS A 285 -4.85 17.22 -8.30
N TYR A 286 -4.11 17.19 -7.19
CA TYR A 286 -2.93 18.04 -6.98
C TYR A 286 -1.60 17.30 -7.20
N ILE A 287 -1.61 16.01 -7.57
CA ILE A 287 -0.40 15.19 -7.70
C ILE A 287 0.68 15.90 -8.52
N THR A 288 0.37 16.32 -9.74
CA THR A 288 1.36 16.96 -10.64
C THR A 288 1.93 18.25 -10.05
N LYS A 289 1.09 19.10 -9.45
CA LYS A 289 1.50 20.35 -8.80
C LYS A 289 2.41 20.04 -7.60
N ASN A 290 1.98 19.14 -6.73
CA ASN A 290 2.71 18.82 -5.52
C ASN A 290 4.03 18.06 -5.80
N LEU A 291 4.09 17.22 -6.84
CA LEU A 291 5.35 16.61 -7.31
C LEU A 291 6.37 17.69 -7.71
N ALA A 292 5.94 18.71 -8.48
CA ALA A 292 6.82 19.80 -8.90
C ALA A 292 7.31 20.66 -7.73
N GLU A 293 6.47 20.87 -6.70
CA GLU A 293 6.78 21.70 -5.53
C GLU A 293 7.63 20.95 -4.49
N ALA A 294 7.25 19.72 -4.12
CA ALA A 294 7.95 18.92 -3.11
C ALA A 294 9.25 18.30 -3.65
N LYS A 295 9.35 18.09 -4.96
CA LYS A 295 10.49 17.45 -5.64
C LYS A 295 10.90 16.13 -4.96
N PRO A 296 9.97 15.17 -4.80
CA PRO A 296 10.25 13.93 -4.10
C PRO A 296 11.25 13.06 -4.88
N THR A 297 11.85 12.12 -4.15
CA THR A 297 12.81 11.15 -4.70
C THR A 297 12.23 9.74 -4.76
N MET A 298 11.24 9.46 -3.91
CA MET A 298 10.55 8.18 -3.84
C MET A 298 9.04 8.37 -3.87
N PHE A 299 8.33 7.48 -4.55
CA PHE A 299 6.88 7.52 -4.65
C PHE A 299 6.30 6.11 -4.61
N LEU A 300 5.48 5.84 -3.59
CA LEU A 300 4.70 4.63 -3.46
C LEU A 300 3.32 4.84 -4.07
N GLY A 301 2.91 3.93 -4.95
CA GLY A 301 1.64 4.07 -5.65
C GLY A 301 1.01 2.74 -6.02
N VAL A 302 -0.17 2.83 -6.59
CA VAL A 302 -0.92 1.71 -7.17
C VAL A 302 -0.85 1.76 -8.70
N PRO A 303 -1.12 0.65 -9.42
CA PRO A 303 -1.02 0.59 -10.88
C PRO A 303 -1.69 1.76 -11.58
N ALA A 304 -2.95 2.07 -11.24
CA ALA A 304 -3.73 3.12 -11.89
C ALA A 304 -3.04 4.51 -11.88
N ILE A 305 -2.26 4.82 -10.83
CA ILE A 305 -1.52 6.09 -10.76
C ILE A 305 -0.36 6.08 -11.76
N PHE A 306 0.46 5.02 -11.76
CA PHE A 306 1.65 4.94 -12.59
C PHE A 306 1.33 4.75 -14.08
N GLU A 307 0.30 3.96 -14.39
CA GLU A 307 -0.20 3.78 -15.75
C GLU A 307 -0.73 5.09 -16.33
N LYS A 308 -1.51 5.85 -15.54
CA LYS A 308 -1.99 7.17 -15.95
C LYS A 308 -0.86 8.17 -16.14
N LEU A 309 0.13 8.19 -15.27
CA LEU A 309 1.31 9.06 -15.43
C LEU A 309 2.10 8.66 -16.69
N TYR A 310 2.34 7.37 -16.90
CA TYR A 310 3.05 6.83 -18.04
C TYR A 310 2.33 7.13 -19.37
N SER A 311 1.02 6.87 -19.45
CA SER A 311 0.22 7.17 -20.65
C SER A 311 0.18 8.68 -20.95
N THR A 312 0.10 9.52 -19.91
CA THR A 312 0.14 10.99 -20.06
C THR A 312 1.49 11.47 -20.61
N ILE A 313 2.60 10.87 -20.17
CA ILE A 313 3.93 11.17 -20.72
C ILE A 313 3.96 10.86 -22.21
N TRP A 314 3.55 9.65 -22.61
CA TRP A 314 3.54 9.25 -24.02
C TRP A 314 2.61 10.10 -24.87
N ARG A 315 1.44 10.45 -24.39
CA ARG A 315 0.50 11.36 -25.07
C ARG A 315 1.14 12.73 -25.33
N ASN A 316 1.81 13.32 -24.33
CA ASN A 316 2.50 14.59 -24.51
C ASN A 316 3.65 14.51 -25.53
N ILE A 317 4.37 13.39 -25.57
CA ILE A 317 5.45 13.12 -26.53
C ILE A 317 4.88 13.00 -27.94
N ARG A 318 3.77 12.28 -28.13
CA ARG A 318 3.06 12.15 -29.42
C ARG A 318 2.56 13.51 -29.91
N LYS A 319 1.91 14.30 -29.05
CA LYS A 319 1.46 15.66 -29.39
C LYS A 319 2.60 16.58 -29.86
N GLN A 320 3.83 16.35 -29.38
CA GLN A 320 5.02 17.07 -29.81
C GLN A 320 5.69 16.47 -31.07
N GLY A 321 5.18 15.39 -31.64
CA GLY A 321 5.76 14.69 -32.78
C GLY A 321 7.12 14.02 -32.53
N LYS A 322 7.48 13.79 -31.24
CA LYS A 322 8.81 13.32 -30.82
C LYS A 322 8.88 11.80 -30.55
N GLU A 323 7.82 11.06 -30.81
CA GLU A 323 7.73 9.62 -30.45
C GLU A 323 8.84 8.78 -31.12
N ALA A 324 9.02 8.92 -32.45
CA ALA A 324 10.05 8.16 -33.18
C ALA A 324 11.47 8.48 -32.71
N LEU A 325 11.74 9.75 -32.39
CA LEU A 325 13.01 10.20 -31.85
C LEU A 325 13.26 9.59 -30.47
N LEU A 326 12.26 9.64 -29.58
CA LEU A 326 12.37 9.10 -28.22
C LEU A 326 12.58 7.59 -28.23
N LYS A 327 11.85 6.84 -29.06
CA LYS A 327 12.07 5.39 -29.23
C LYS A 327 13.51 5.06 -29.69
N LYS A 328 14.10 5.88 -30.56
CA LYS A 328 15.52 5.73 -30.93
C LYS A 328 16.46 6.02 -29.77
N ILE A 329 16.22 7.09 -29.00
CA ILE A 329 17.02 7.46 -27.83
C ILE A 329 16.98 6.33 -26.78
N ILE A 330 15.79 5.78 -26.50
CA ILE A 330 15.63 4.63 -25.57
C ILE A 330 16.47 3.44 -26.04
N LYS A 331 16.40 3.07 -27.34
CA LYS A 331 17.22 1.97 -27.88
C LYS A 331 18.71 2.21 -27.70
N VAL A 332 19.19 3.41 -28.01
CA VAL A 332 20.60 3.78 -27.85
C VAL A 332 20.99 3.73 -26.38
N ASN A 333 20.18 4.32 -25.49
CA ASN A 333 20.45 4.32 -24.05
C ASN A 333 20.52 2.89 -23.46
N ASN A 334 19.64 1.99 -23.91
CA ASN A 334 19.64 0.59 -23.48
C ASN A 334 20.88 -0.17 -23.94
N VAL A 335 21.45 0.17 -25.09
CA VAL A 335 22.72 -0.38 -25.55
C VAL A 335 23.89 0.20 -24.74
N THR A 336 23.93 1.52 -24.55
CA THR A 336 25.04 2.17 -23.79
C THR A 336 25.04 1.80 -22.31
N LYS A 337 23.88 1.55 -21.69
CA LYS A 337 23.78 1.02 -20.32
C LYS A 337 24.50 -0.30 -20.14
N LYS A 338 24.52 -1.19 -21.16
CA LYS A 338 25.24 -2.47 -21.09
C LYS A 338 26.76 -2.30 -20.97
N ILE A 339 27.28 -1.15 -21.40
CA ILE A 339 28.71 -0.79 -21.29
C ILE A 339 28.95 0.27 -20.19
N GLY A 340 28.00 0.42 -19.25
CA GLY A 340 28.14 1.30 -18.08
C GLY A 340 27.82 2.78 -18.31
N ILE A 341 27.33 3.17 -19.51
CA ILE A 341 27.02 4.57 -19.84
C ILE A 341 25.51 4.77 -19.85
N ASP A 342 24.98 5.49 -18.83
CA ASP A 342 23.57 5.89 -18.78
C ASP A 342 23.37 7.33 -19.27
N LEU A 343 22.85 7.47 -20.49
CA LEU A 343 22.52 8.75 -21.12
C LEU A 343 21.12 9.24 -20.73
N GLY A 344 20.35 8.44 -20.01
CA GLY A 344 18.94 8.71 -19.68
C GLY A 344 18.74 10.03 -18.95
N LYS A 345 19.54 10.33 -17.92
CA LYS A 345 19.46 11.58 -17.18
C LYS A 345 19.60 12.83 -18.06
N LYS A 346 20.42 12.75 -19.12
CA LYS A 346 20.66 13.87 -20.04
C LYS A 346 19.50 14.08 -21.02
N PHE A 347 18.91 12.99 -21.51
CA PHE A 347 17.87 13.05 -22.54
C PHE A 347 16.44 13.11 -21.97
N PHE A 348 16.22 12.57 -20.77
CA PHE A 348 14.88 12.45 -20.18
C PHE A 348 14.58 13.49 -19.09
N GLY A 349 15.39 14.54 -18.95
CA GLY A 349 15.21 15.58 -17.93
C GLY A 349 13.84 16.27 -17.99
N GLN A 350 13.27 16.49 -19.19
CA GLN A 350 11.91 17.03 -19.34
C GLN A 350 10.83 16.03 -18.88
N ILE A 351 11.07 14.72 -19.06
CA ILE A 351 10.15 13.66 -18.64
C ILE A 351 10.21 13.50 -17.12
N THR A 352 11.42 13.42 -16.55
CA THR A 352 11.60 13.34 -15.11
C THR A 352 11.12 14.61 -14.39
N GLY A 353 11.06 15.75 -15.10
CA GLY A 353 10.47 17.00 -14.63
C GLY A 353 9.01 16.88 -14.20
N VAL A 354 8.23 16.00 -14.83
CA VAL A 354 6.83 15.70 -14.42
C VAL A 354 6.76 15.16 -12.99
N PHE A 355 7.82 14.47 -12.56
CA PHE A 355 7.97 13.93 -11.20
C PHE A 355 8.76 14.87 -10.26
N GLY A 356 8.90 16.15 -10.60
CA GLY A 356 9.66 17.11 -9.80
C GLY A 356 11.18 17.12 -10.03
N GLY A 357 11.69 16.34 -11.00
CA GLY A 357 13.09 16.34 -11.46
C GLY A 357 14.09 15.62 -10.56
N ARG A 358 13.66 15.10 -9.40
CA ARG A 358 14.53 14.37 -8.44
C ARG A 358 14.10 12.91 -8.22
N MET A 359 13.02 12.48 -8.86
CA MET A 359 12.47 11.13 -8.72
C MET A 359 13.50 10.07 -9.11
N ARG A 360 13.81 9.15 -8.22
CA ARG A 360 14.75 8.05 -8.45
C ARG A 360 14.10 6.67 -8.37
N LEU A 361 13.04 6.54 -7.55
CA LEU A 361 12.41 5.26 -7.27
C LEU A 361 10.89 5.38 -7.19
N LEU A 362 10.21 4.52 -7.93
CA LEU A 362 8.77 4.28 -7.84
C LEU A 362 8.55 2.84 -7.35
N ILE A 363 7.65 2.66 -6.39
CA ILE A 363 7.28 1.33 -5.90
C ILE A 363 5.79 1.14 -6.14
N CYS A 364 5.43 0.15 -6.93
CA CYS A 364 4.05 -0.21 -7.20
C CYS A 364 3.62 -1.40 -6.33
N GLY A 365 2.51 -1.26 -5.62
CA GLY A 365 1.93 -2.30 -4.79
C GLY A 365 0.41 -2.30 -4.84
N GLY A 366 -0.21 -3.22 -4.10
CA GLY A 366 -1.66 -3.32 -3.95
C GLY A 366 -2.39 -4.08 -5.06
N ALA A 367 -1.86 -4.11 -6.28
CA ALA A 367 -2.35 -4.91 -7.42
C ALA A 367 -1.21 -5.14 -8.44
N ALA A 368 -1.43 -6.07 -9.37
CA ALA A 368 -0.50 -6.30 -10.49
C ALA A 368 -0.46 -5.08 -11.41
N ILE A 369 0.75 -4.73 -11.88
CA ILE A 369 0.97 -3.64 -12.85
C ILE A 369 1.51 -4.21 -14.15
N ASN A 370 1.17 -3.58 -15.28
CA ASN A 370 1.73 -3.95 -16.56
C ASN A 370 3.27 -3.77 -16.56
N PRO A 371 4.06 -4.86 -16.81
CA PRO A 371 5.53 -4.79 -16.85
C PRO A 371 6.08 -3.80 -17.87
N GLU A 372 5.34 -3.50 -18.96
CA GLU A 372 5.74 -2.50 -19.94
C GLU A 372 5.80 -1.11 -19.32
N VAL A 373 4.90 -0.79 -18.41
CA VAL A 373 4.89 0.49 -17.67
C VAL A 373 6.13 0.60 -16.78
N LEU A 374 6.45 -0.45 -16.02
CA LEU A 374 7.66 -0.48 -15.17
C LEU A 374 8.93 -0.36 -16.01
N ASN A 375 9.04 -1.15 -17.07
CA ASN A 375 10.17 -1.11 -18.00
C ASN A 375 10.27 0.24 -18.73
N GLY A 376 9.14 0.82 -19.12
CA GLY A 376 9.07 2.12 -19.73
C GLY A 376 9.55 3.24 -18.81
N LEU A 377 9.15 3.25 -17.56
CA LEU A 377 9.63 4.19 -16.55
C LEU A 377 11.14 4.03 -16.30
N ARG A 378 11.64 2.78 -16.24
CA ARG A 378 13.09 2.48 -16.16
C ARG A 378 13.86 3.00 -17.39
N ASN A 379 13.26 2.92 -18.58
CA ASN A 379 13.85 3.49 -19.80
C ASN A 379 13.99 5.01 -19.70
N PHE A 380 13.12 5.70 -18.97
CA PHE A 380 13.22 7.14 -18.68
C PHE A 380 14.22 7.48 -17.56
N GLY A 381 14.88 6.46 -16.98
CA GLY A 381 15.88 6.66 -15.92
C GLY A 381 15.30 6.74 -14.51
N ILE A 382 14.02 6.37 -14.31
CA ILE A 382 13.37 6.25 -13.02
C ILE A 382 13.25 4.76 -12.69
N LEU A 383 13.90 4.30 -11.62
CA LEU A 383 13.75 2.92 -11.19
C LEU A 383 12.31 2.67 -10.72
N ALA A 384 11.62 1.75 -11.37
CA ALA A 384 10.26 1.37 -11.03
C ALA A 384 10.23 -0.11 -10.62
N LEU A 385 9.74 -0.39 -9.41
CA LEU A 385 9.70 -1.72 -8.80
C LEU A 385 8.26 -2.11 -8.52
N GLN A 386 8.00 -3.42 -8.50
CA GLN A 386 6.77 -3.98 -7.97
C GLN A 386 7.07 -4.68 -6.64
N GLY A 387 6.16 -4.49 -5.66
CA GLY A 387 6.14 -5.22 -4.40
C GLY A 387 4.79 -5.88 -4.17
N TYR A 388 4.78 -6.82 -3.26
CA TYR A 388 3.61 -7.59 -2.85
C TYR A 388 3.50 -7.61 -1.33
N GLY A 389 2.26 -7.54 -0.87
CA GLY A 389 1.97 -7.66 0.54
C GLY A 389 0.49 -7.64 0.86
N LEU A 390 0.20 -7.93 2.11
CA LEU A 390 -1.14 -8.01 2.68
C LEU A 390 -1.13 -7.38 4.07
N THR A 391 -2.26 -6.87 4.52
CA THR A 391 -2.40 -6.30 5.88
C THR A 391 -1.96 -7.30 6.94
N GLU A 392 -2.22 -8.58 6.72
CA GLU A 392 -1.85 -9.71 7.56
C GLU A 392 -0.33 -9.96 7.66
N CYS A 393 0.48 -9.26 6.86
CA CYS A 393 1.95 -9.33 6.88
C CYS A 393 2.62 -7.98 7.15
N ALA A 394 1.91 -7.00 7.69
CA ALA A 394 2.36 -5.72 8.25
C ALA A 394 3.01 -4.64 7.34
N PRO A 395 3.01 -4.58 6.00
CA PRO A 395 2.29 -5.42 5.03
C PRO A 395 3.19 -6.31 4.16
N LEU A 396 4.48 -6.45 4.41
CA LEU A 396 5.48 -6.86 3.42
C LEU A 396 5.55 -8.38 3.23
N GLY A 397 5.32 -8.84 1.99
CA GLY A 397 5.53 -10.23 1.58
C GLY A 397 6.76 -10.39 0.69
N ALA A 398 6.82 -9.63 -0.41
CA ALA A 398 7.94 -9.66 -1.36
C ALA A 398 8.18 -8.29 -1.99
N LEU A 399 9.40 -8.02 -2.43
CA LEU A 399 9.76 -6.79 -3.14
C LEU A 399 10.84 -7.07 -4.18
N ASN A 400 10.73 -6.43 -5.33
CA ASN A 400 11.79 -6.44 -6.31
C ASN A 400 13.05 -5.74 -5.76
N PRO A 401 14.24 -6.36 -5.84
CA PRO A 401 15.47 -5.71 -5.46
C PRO A 401 15.84 -4.60 -6.46
N ASP A 402 16.37 -3.48 -5.94
CA ASP A 402 16.74 -2.34 -6.77
C ASP A 402 17.93 -2.61 -7.70
N THR A 403 18.75 -3.60 -7.36
CA THR A 403 19.94 -4.01 -8.16
C THR A 403 19.63 -4.98 -9.28
N ALA A 404 18.51 -5.72 -9.20
CA ALA A 404 18.12 -6.73 -10.18
C ALA A 404 16.58 -6.80 -10.33
N PRO A 405 15.91 -5.73 -10.80
CA PRO A 405 14.47 -5.68 -10.83
C PRO A 405 13.88 -6.52 -11.97
N ASN A 406 12.93 -7.39 -11.66
CA ASN A 406 12.13 -8.16 -12.60
C ASN A 406 10.71 -7.59 -12.67
N ALA A 407 10.32 -7.01 -13.81
CA ALA A 407 9.03 -6.34 -13.96
C ALA A 407 7.82 -7.29 -13.95
N SER A 408 8.03 -8.56 -14.28
CA SER A 408 6.96 -9.57 -14.33
C SER A 408 6.76 -10.31 -13.00
N SER A 409 7.64 -10.06 -12.01
CA SER A 409 7.62 -10.71 -10.70
C SER A 409 7.24 -9.71 -9.61
N ILE A 410 6.62 -10.19 -8.54
CA ILE A 410 6.38 -9.42 -7.32
C ILE A 410 7.65 -9.22 -6.47
N GLY A 411 8.78 -9.79 -6.90
CA GLY A 411 10.08 -9.70 -6.23
C GLY A 411 10.49 -10.98 -5.53
N ILE A 412 11.34 -10.83 -4.52
CA ILE A 412 11.89 -11.90 -3.69
C ILE A 412 11.40 -11.78 -2.25
N SER A 413 11.46 -12.88 -1.50
CA SER A 413 11.20 -12.85 -0.05
C SER A 413 12.29 -12.10 0.72
N PHE A 414 11.93 -11.53 1.88
CA PHE A 414 12.86 -10.82 2.74
C PHE A 414 13.69 -11.77 3.63
N PRO A 415 14.84 -11.34 4.18
CA PRO A 415 15.53 -12.04 5.25
C PRO A 415 14.60 -12.24 6.45
N GLY A 416 14.53 -13.48 6.99
CA GLY A 416 13.66 -13.77 8.13
C GLY A 416 12.17 -13.83 7.84
N SER A 417 11.74 -13.55 6.60
CA SER A 417 10.34 -13.70 6.16
C SER A 417 10.29 -14.55 4.87
N PRO A 418 10.53 -15.88 4.98
CA PRO A 418 10.54 -16.78 3.84
C PRO A 418 9.16 -16.96 3.23
N ILE A 419 9.13 -17.21 1.92
CA ILE A 419 7.96 -17.62 1.16
C ILE A 419 8.12 -19.09 0.75
N ARG A 420 7.06 -19.86 0.87
CA ARG A 420 6.94 -21.20 0.26
C ARG A 420 5.70 -21.28 -0.61
N ILE A 421 5.71 -22.23 -1.55
CA ILE A 421 4.51 -22.59 -2.33
C ILE A 421 3.98 -23.90 -1.76
N ALA A 422 2.75 -23.87 -1.27
CA ALA A 422 2.04 -25.03 -0.74
C ALA A 422 1.09 -25.62 -1.78
N ASP A 423 0.75 -26.90 -1.64
CA ASP A 423 -0.23 -27.61 -2.48
C ASP A 423 0.01 -27.45 -3.99
N VAL A 424 1.27 -27.67 -4.40
CA VAL A 424 1.73 -27.46 -5.78
C VAL A 424 1.05 -28.44 -6.74
N ASN A 425 0.43 -27.94 -7.80
CA ASN A 425 -0.20 -28.74 -8.85
C ASN A 425 0.81 -29.20 -9.93
N GLU A 426 0.32 -29.91 -10.96
CA GLU A 426 1.13 -30.42 -12.07
C GLU A 426 1.85 -29.30 -12.87
N GLU A 427 1.34 -28.07 -12.85
CA GLU A 427 1.91 -26.91 -13.54
C GLU A 427 2.96 -26.16 -12.67
N GLY A 428 3.25 -26.66 -11.47
CA GLY A 428 4.17 -26.02 -10.54
C GLY A 428 3.55 -24.84 -9.76
N ILE A 429 2.24 -24.62 -9.83
CA ILE A 429 1.50 -23.55 -9.19
C ILE A 429 0.87 -24.06 -7.90
N GLY A 430 1.01 -23.29 -6.81
CA GLY A 430 0.38 -23.59 -5.52
C GLY A 430 0.13 -22.32 -4.72
N GLU A 431 -0.31 -22.48 -3.48
CA GLU A 431 -0.61 -21.36 -2.60
C GLU A 431 0.66 -20.72 -2.05
N ILE A 432 0.76 -19.40 -2.17
CA ILE A 432 1.84 -18.61 -1.58
C ILE A 432 1.61 -18.54 -0.07
N CYS A 433 2.58 -19.03 0.70
CA CYS A 433 2.56 -18.98 2.17
C CYS A 433 3.77 -18.19 2.67
N ILE A 434 3.55 -17.34 3.68
CA ILE A 434 4.55 -16.47 4.29
C ILE A 434 4.72 -16.84 5.76
N LYS A 435 5.96 -16.83 6.26
CA LYS A 435 6.26 -17.00 7.68
C LYS A 435 7.27 -15.97 8.12
N GLY A 436 7.07 -15.37 9.28
CA GLY A 436 8.01 -14.39 9.83
C GLY A 436 7.41 -13.62 10.99
N GLU A 437 8.25 -12.81 11.62
CA GLU A 437 7.83 -11.93 12.71
C GLU A 437 6.89 -10.80 12.26
N ASN A 438 6.76 -10.59 10.96
CA ASN A 438 5.84 -9.64 10.35
C ASN A 438 4.43 -10.20 10.10
N VAL A 439 4.19 -11.50 10.34
CA VAL A 439 2.85 -12.10 10.25
C VAL A 439 2.01 -11.66 11.44
N MET A 440 0.76 -11.29 11.19
CA MET A 440 -0.20 -10.82 12.18
C MET A 440 -0.39 -11.77 13.37
N LEU A 441 -0.90 -11.25 14.47
CA LEU A 441 -1.32 -12.06 15.62
C LEU A 441 -2.58 -12.89 15.33
N GLY A 442 -3.39 -12.45 14.36
CA GLY A 442 -4.64 -13.06 13.97
C GLY A 442 -5.75 -12.05 13.67
N TYR A 443 -6.97 -12.53 13.47
CA TYR A 443 -8.14 -11.68 13.29
C TYR A 443 -8.83 -11.41 14.61
N TYR A 444 -9.08 -10.13 14.89
CA TYR A 444 -9.70 -9.66 16.14
C TYR A 444 -11.07 -10.31 16.37
N GLN A 445 -11.22 -10.98 17.52
CA GLN A 445 -12.42 -11.74 17.92
C GLN A 445 -12.85 -12.83 16.92
N MET A 446 -11.95 -13.33 16.08
CA MET A 446 -12.25 -14.35 15.07
C MET A 446 -11.18 -15.48 15.07
N PRO A 447 -11.07 -16.26 16.17
CA PRO A 447 -10.02 -17.29 16.30
C PRO A 447 -10.15 -18.42 15.26
N GLU A 448 -11.37 -18.80 14.87
CA GLU A 448 -11.60 -19.81 13.83
C GLU A 448 -11.06 -19.34 12.47
N ALA A 449 -11.39 -18.09 12.09
CA ALA A 449 -10.88 -17.51 10.84
C ALA A 449 -9.35 -17.32 10.86
N THR A 450 -8.76 -17.14 12.04
CA THR A 450 -7.30 -17.11 12.22
C THR A 450 -6.70 -18.48 11.99
N ALA A 451 -7.29 -19.54 12.58
CA ALA A 451 -6.83 -20.92 12.43
C ALA A 451 -6.99 -21.46 10.99
N GLU A 452 -7.88 -20.88 10.19
CA GLU A 452 -8.00 -21.21 8.76
C GLU A 452 -6.83 -20.70 7.92
N VAL A 453 -6.15 -19.62 8.34
CA VAL A 453 -5.13 -18.95 7.54
C VAL A 453 -3.73 -19.01 8.13
N ILE A 454 -3.57 -19.30 9.42
CA ILE A 454 -2.26 -19.52 10.07
C ILE A 454 -2.21 -20.98 10.52
N ASP A 455 -1.31 -21.76 9.90
CA ASP A 455 -1.14 -23.16 10.23
C ASP A 455 -0.36 -23.36 11.56
N ARG A 456 -0.31 -24.61 12.04
CA ARG A 456 0.37 -24.98 13.30
C ARG A 456 1.86 -24.70 13.32
N ASP A 457 2.48 -24.61 12.14
CA ASP A 457 3.89 -24.30 11.98
C ASP A 457 4.15 -22.79 11.83
N GLY A 458 3.10 -21.95 11.91
CA GLY A 458 3.17 -20.50 11.83
C GLY A 458 3.28 -19.95 10.39
N TRP A 459 2.91 -20.74 9.38
CA TRP A 459 2.78 -20.24 8.02
C TRP A 459 1.43 -19.60 7.79
N PHE A 460 1.46 -18.38 7.29
CA PHE A 460 0.26 -17.67 6.87
C PHE A 460 -0.07 -18.03 5.41
N HIS A 461 -1.24 -18.59 5.18
CA HIS A 461 -1.82 -18.94 3.90
C HIS A 461 -2.50 -17.72 3.29
N THR A 462 -1.89 -17.13 2.25
CA THR A 462 -2.33 -15.83 1.71
C THR A 462 -3.62 -15.91 0.88
N GLY A 463 -3.98 -17.10 0.43
CA GLY A 463 -5.04 -17.31 -0.56
C GLY A 463 -4.63 -16.85 -1.97
N ASP A 464 -3.41 -16.38 -2.19
CA ASP A 464 -2.85 -16.09 -3.51
C ASP A 464 -2.12 -17.31 -4.05
N LEU A 465 -2.26 -17.56 -5.35
CA LEU A 465 -1.62 -18.67 -6.05
C LEU A 465 -0.45 -18.15 -6.88
N GLY A 466 0.62 -18.97 -6.94
CA GLY A 466 1.79 -18.58 -7.69
C GLY A 466 2.89 -19.64 -7.68
N TYR A 467 4.07 -19.23 -8.09
CA TYR A 467 5.27 -20.07 -8.12
C TYR A 467 6.54 -19.25 -7.85
N ILE A 468 7.63 -19.93 -7.59
CA ILE A 468 8.97 -19.33 -7.41
C ILE A 468 9.87 -19.88 -8.50
N ASP A 469 10.61 -18.99 -9.21
CA ASP A 469 11.58 -19.42 -10.21
C ASP A 469 12.94 -19.82 -9.59
N ASP A 470 13.83 -20.37 -10.41
CA ASP A 470 15.17 -20.83 -9.98
C ASP A 470 16.06 -19.68 -9.43
N ASN A 471 15.72 -18.43 -9.70
CA ASN A 471 16.41 -17.26 -9.18
C ASN A 471 15.80 -16.72 -7.89
N GLY A 472 14.70 -17.34 -7.39
CA GLY A 472 14.02 -16.96 -6.17
C GLY A 472 12.99 -15.84 -6.35
N TYR A 473 12.64 -15.45 -7.59
CA TYR A 473 11.56 -14.51 -7.84
C TYR A 473 10.20 -15.20 -7.72
N VAL A 474 9.28 -14.52 -7.05
CA VAL A 474 7.91 -14.97 -6.82
C VAL A 474 6.98 -14.37 -7.89
N TYR A 475 6.10 -15.19 -8.43
CA TYR A 475 5.09 -14.80 -9.43
C TYR A 475 3.70 -15.16 -8.92
N ILE A 476 2.75 -14.24 -9.08
CA ILE A 476 1.33 -14.47 -8.77
C ILE A 476 0.61 -14.84 -10.07
N THR A 477 -0.20 -15.90 -10.02
CA THR A 477 -1.06 -16.33 -11.11
C THR A 477 -2.54 -15.99 -10.86
N GLY A 478 -2.97 -15.92 -9.59
CA GLY A 478 -4.35 -15.57 -9.25
C GLY A 478 -4.69 -15.78 -7.78
N ARG A 479 -5.99 -15.78 -7.48
CA ARG A 479 -6.55 -16.06 -6.15
C ARG A 479 -7.16 -17.46 -6.07
N LYS A 480 -6.85 -18.23 -5.03
CA LYS A 480 -7.34 -19.60 -4.79
C LYS A 480 -8.86 -19.72 -4.93
N LYS A 481 -9.61 -18.77 -4.36
CA LYS A 481 -11.08 -18.72 -4.39
C LYS A 481 -11.69 -18.26 -5.71
N ASN A 482 -10.89 -17.69 -6.61
CA ASN A 482 -11.35 -17.16 -7.90
C ASN A 482 -11.05 -18.13 -9.04
N VAL A 483 -10.33 -19.23 -8.78
CA VAL A 483 -10.00 -20.24 -9.79
C VAL A 483 -11.29 -20.80 -10.37
N ILE A 484 -11.42 -20.75 -11.69
CA ILE A 484 -12.50 -21.40 -12.42
C ILE A 484 -12.05 -22.83 -12.71
N ILE A 485 -12.76 -23.79 -12.14
CA ILE A 485 -12.51 -25.23 -12.40
C ILE A 485 -13.40 -25.66 -13.55
N THR A 486 -12.78 -25.93 -14.70
CA THR A 486 -13.52 -26.37 -15.88
C THR A 486 -14.16 -27.75 -15.65
N LYS A 487 -15.18 -28.09 -16.44
CA LYS A 487 -15.84 -29.41 -16.37
C LYS A 487 -14.88 -30.59 -16.57
N ASN A 488 -13.74 -30.33 -17.21
CA ASN A 488 -12.66 -31.32 -17.41
C ASN A 488 -11.59 -31.28 -16.29
N GLY A 489 -11.85 -30.59 -15.16
CA GLY A 489 -10.98 -30.52 -14.00
C GLY A 489 -9.71 -29.68 -14.21
N LYS A 490 -9.66 -28.82 -15.25
CA LYS A 490 -8.52 -27.91 -15.46
C LYS A 490 -8.76 -26.57 -14.78
N ASN A 491 -7.71 -26.01 -14.20
CA ASN A 491 -7.74 -24.70 -13.54
C ASN A 491 -7.56 -23.58 -14.56
N VAL A 492 -8.43 -22.58 -14.50
CA VAL A 492 -8.30 -21.30 -15.21
C VAL A 492 -8.17 -20.20 -14.16
N TYR A 493 -7.15 -19.39 -14.30
CA TYR A 493 -6.85 -18.26 -13.40
C TYR A 493 -7.37 -16.97 -14.06
N PRO A 494 -8.51 -16.42 -13.63
CA PRO A 494 -9.12 -15.26 -14.28
C PRO A 494 -8.20 -14.04 -14.31
N GLU A 495 -7.45 -13.82 -13.22
CA GLU A 495 -6.56 -12.69 -13.08
C GLU A 495 -5.43 -12.68 -14.12
N GLU A 496 -4.95 -13.84 -14.53
CA GLU A 496 -3.95 -13.97 -15.60
C GLU A 496 -4.50 -13.50 -16.95
N ILE A 497 -5.75 -13.88 -17.26
CA ILE A 497 -6.42 -13.49 -18.50
C ILE A 497 -6.77 -11.99 -18.45
N GLU A 498 -7.29 -11.50 -17.32
CA GLU A 498 -7.57 -10.07 -17.08
C GLU A 498 -6.31 -9.24 -17.28
N TYR A 499 -5.20 -9.70 -16.72
CA TYR A 499 -3.92 -9.07 -16.89
C TYR A 499 -3.50 -9.00 -18.38
N GLN A 500 -3.61 -10.09 -19.12
CA GLN A 500 -3.30 -10.10 -20.56
C GLN A 500 -4.20 -9.12 -21.33
N LEU A 501 -5.51 -9.10 -21.04
CA LEU A 501 -6.45 -8.15 -21.65
C LEU A 501 -6.07 -6.69 -21.37
N THR A 502 -5.65 -6.35 -20.15
CA THR A 502 -5.25 -4.99 -19.79
C THR A 502 -3.91 -4.56 -20.39
N THR A 503 -3.13 -5.46 -21.00
CA THR A 503 -1.97 -5.08 -21.80
C THR A 503 -2.35 -4.51 -23.18
N ILE A 504 -3.59 -4.71 -23.63
CA ILE A 504 -4.10 -4.16 -24.89
C ILE A 504 -4.30 -2.64 -24.72
N PRO A 505 -3.68 -1.78 -25.58
CA PRO A 505 -3.61 -0.32 -25.35
C PRO A 505 -4.94 0.42 -25.19
N PHE A 506 -6.03 -0.15 -25.71
CA PHE A 506 -7.38 0.42 -25.66
C PHE A 506 -8.30 -0.29 -24.67
N VAL A 507 -7.78 -1.21 -23.87
CA VAL A 507 -8.50 -1.83 -22.75
C VAL A 507 -8.13 -1.11 -21.46
N GLN A 508 -9.12 -0.51 -20.79
CA GLN A 508 -8.93 0.18 -19.53
C GLN A 508 -8.98 -0.79 -18.35
N GLU A 509 -9.97 -1.68 -18.35
CA GLU A 509 -10.19 -2.69 -17.32
C GLU A 509 -10.83 -3.93 -17.90
N ALA A 510 -10.55 -5.08 -17.30
CA ALA A 510 -11.14 -6.36 -17.69
C ALA A 510 -11.56 -7.16 -16.45
N PHE A 511 -12.63 -7.92 -16.59
CA PHE A 511 -13.14 -8.85 -15.59
C PHE A 511 -13.50 -10.17 -16.26
N VAL A 512 -12.83 -11.25 -15.84
CA VAL A 512 -13.01 -12.60 -16.42
C VAL A 512 -13.77 -13.48 -15.43
N PHE A 513 -14.75 -14.22 -15.94
CA PHE A 513 -15.61 -15.06 -15.13
C PHE A 513 -16.12 -16.26 -15.93
N GLU A 514 -16.59 -17.26 -15.19
CA GLU A 514 -17.35 -18.38 -15.77
C GLU A 514 -18.77 -17.92 -16.09
N GLN A 515 -19.20 -18.16 -17.31
CA GLN A 515 -20.59 -17.97 -17.70
C GLN A 515 -21.32 -19.29 -17.68
N ASP A 516 -22.46 -19.33 -16.96
CA ASP A 516 -23.36 -20.44 -16.99
C ASP A 516 -23.95 -20.61 -18.40
N SER A 517 -23.77 -21.78 -18.96
CA SER A 517 -24.39 -22.19 -20.21
C SER A 517 -25.03 -23.58 -20.03
N SER A 518 -26.37 -23.61 -20.04
CA SER A 518 -27.12 -24.87 -19.94
C SER A 518 -26.85 -25.80 -21.11
N ASP A 519 -26.42 -25.25 -22.25
CA ASP A 519 -26.25 -25.97 -23.52
C ASP A 519 -24.80 -26.26 -23.90
N ALA A 520 -23.82 -25.72 -23.14
CA ALA A 520 -22.41 -25.96 -23.45
C ALA A 520 -21.92 -27.26 -22.84
N GLN A 521 -21.26 -28.08 -23.66
CA GLN A 521 -20.55 -29.28 -23.20
C GLN A 521 -19.35 -28.94 -22.33
N ASP A 522 -18.86 -27.69 -22.40
CA ASP A 522 -17.64 -27.21 -21.72
C ASP A 522 -17.90 -25.91 -20.95
N THR A 523 -16.99 -25.55 -20.04
CA THR A 523 -17.00 -24.28 -19.31
C THR A 523 -16.75 -23.12 -20.26
N VAL A 524 -17.64 -22.11 -20.24
CA VAL A 524 -17.50 -20.89 -21.06
C VAL A 524 -16.79 -19.79 -20.26
N ILE A 525 -15.59 -19.43 -20.70
CA ILE A 525 -14.87 -18.29 -20.15
C ILE A 525 -15.34 -17.01 -20.85
N ALA A 526 -15.89 -16.08 -20.08
CA ALA A 526 -16.38 -14.79 -20.54
C ALA A 526 -15.48 -13.67 -19.99
N ALA A 527 -15.31 -12.61 -20.79
CA ALA A 527 -14.61 -11.39 -20.39
C ALA A 527 -15.53 -10.18 -20.53
N SER A 528 -15.75 -9.45 -19.44
CA SER A 528 -16.37 -8.13 -19.44
C SER A 528 -15.25 -7.09 -19.50
N ILE A 529 -15.27 -6.21 -20.49
CA ILE A 529 -14.16 -5.31 -20.82
C ILE A 529 -14.64 -3.87 -20.86
N ARG A 530 -13.98 -3.00 -20.15
CA ARG A 530 -14.13 -1.57 -20.27
C ARG A 530 -13.04 -1.00 -21.16
N MET A 531 -13.46 -0.24 -22.15
CA MET A 531 -12.56 0.35 -23.14
C MET A 531 -12.07 1.73 -22.68
N ASP A 532 -10.85 2.09 -23.10
CA ASP A 532 -10.36 3.46 -23.03
C ASP A 532 -10.83 4.23 -24.27
N GLU A 533 -11.84 5.08 -24.10
CA GLU A 533 -12.46 5.83 -25.18
C GLU A 533 -11.49 6.78 -25.90
N GLU A 534 -10.52 7.35 -25.16
CA GLU A 534 -9.51 8.24 -25.75
C GLU A 534 -8.56 7.43 -26.66
N ALA A 535 -8.13 6.26 -26.20
CA ALA A 535 -7.30 5.35 -27.00
C ALA A 535 -8.06 4.79 -28.22
N LEU A 536 -9.35 4.48 -28.07
CA LEU A 536 -10.19 4.08 -29.21
C LEU A 536 -10.29 5.20 -30.24
N GLY A 537 -10.50 6.45 -29.82
CA GLY A 537 -10.55 7.60 -30.70
C GLY A 537 -9.23 7.86 -31.44
N GLU A 538 -8.09 7.56 -30.80
CA GLU A 538 -6.77 7.64 -31.48
C GLU A 538 -6.59 6.56 -32.56
N ILE A 539 -7.20 5.36 -32.39
CA ILE A 539 -7.04 4.23 -33.31
C ILE A 539 -8.09 4.24 -34.42
N LEU A 540 -9.35 4.49 -34.09
CA LEU A 540 -10.49 4.37 -35.00
C LEU A 540 -10.97 5.71 -35.56
N GLY A 541 -10.45 6.84 -35.05
CA GLY A 541 -10.92 8.19 -35.38
C GLY A 541 -11.97 8.69 -34.38
N SER A 542 -12.45 9.94 -34.55
CA SER A 542 -13.43 10.57 -33.63
C SER A 542 -14.86 10.01 -33.77
N GLU A 543 -15.17 9.37 -34.87
CA GLU A 543 -16.48 8.77 -35.15
C GLU A 543 -16.29 7.28 -35.47
N TYR A 544 -16.51 6.40 -34.50
CA TYR A 544 -16.44 4.95 -34.67
C TYR A 544 -17.77 4.27 -34.31
N THR A 545 -18.03 3.13 -34.95
CA THR A 545 -19.21 2.33 -34.68
C THR A 545 -18.93 1.27 -33.61
N GLU A 546 -19.98 0.82 -32.90
CA GLU A 546 -19.84 -0.29 -31.95
C GLU A 546 -19.29 -1.56 -32.61
N ASP A 547 -19.66 -1.83 -33.86
CA ASP A 547 -19.16 -2.99 -34.61
C ASP A 547 -17.65 -2.88 -34.89
N ALA A 548 -17.13 -1.67 -35.15
CA ALA A 548 -15.69 -1.45 -35.29
C ALA A 548 -14.93 -1.74 -33.99
N VAL A 549 -15.50 -1.33 -32.86
CA VAL A 549 -14.93 -1.62 -31.53
C VAL A 549 -14.99 -3.13 -31.24
N LYS A 550 -16.14 -3.78 -31.50
CA LYS A 550 -16.29 -5.23 -31.33
C LYS A 550 -15.27 -5.99 -32.16
N LYS A 551 -15.09 -5.60 -33.42
CA LYS A 551 -14.10 -6.24 -34.30
C LYS A 551 -12.68 -6.04 -33.76
N LEU A 552 -12.32 -4.81 -33.37
CA LEU A 552 -11.00 -4.48 -32.86
C LEU A 552 -10.63 -5.31 -31.62
N ILE A 553 -11.57 -5.44 -30.65
CA ILE A 553 -11.31 -6.25 -29.45
C ILE A 553 -11.24 -7.75 -29.75
N TRP A 554 -12.09 -8.25 -30.65
CA TRP A 554 -12.05 -9.66 -31.03
C TRP A 554 -10.76 -10.02 -31.78
N ASP A 555 -10.23 -9.15 -32.64
CA ASP A 555 -8.94 -9.36 -33.32
C ASP A 555 -7.80 -9.55 -32.28
N GLU A 556 -7.81 -8.83 -31.16
CA GLU A 556 -6.83 -8.99 -30.09
C GLU A 556 -7.12 -10.21 -29.19
N VAL A 557 -8.38 -10.47 -28.87
CA VAL A 557 -8.80 -11.66 -28.11
C VAL A 557 -8.45 -12.94 -28.85
N ASP A 558 -8.62 -12.97 -30.17
CA ASP A 558 -8.24 -14.13 -30.99
C ASP A 558 -6.72 -14.34 -30.95
N ARG A 559 -5.92 -13.30 -31.00
CA ARG A 559 -4.46 -13.40 -30.83
C ARG A 559 -4.07 -13.98 -29.46
N LEU A 560 -4.75 -13.57 -28.38
CA LEU A 560 -4.53 -14.15 -27.05
C LEU A 560 -4.98 -15.62 -27.02
N ASN A 561 -6.11 -15.93 -27.63
CA ASN A 561 -6.66 -17.28 -27.73
C ASN A 561 -5.75 -18.23 -28.54
N ASP A 562 -5.09 -17.77 -29.57
CA ASP A 562 -4.18 -18.58 -30.40
C ASP A 562 -2.97 -19.08 -29.61
N ASN A 563 -2.56 -18.32 -28.61
CA ASN A 563 -1.44 -18.67 -27.71
C ASN A 563 -1.92 -19.38 -26.43
N SER A 564 -3.22 -19.67 -26.28
CA SER A 564 -3.82 -20.23 -25.08
C SER A 564 -4.33 -21.65 -25.29
N PRO A 565 -4.21 -22.54 -24.29
CA PRO A 565 -4.88 -23.85 -24.31
C PRO A 565 -6.39 -23.70 -24.49
N ASN A 566 -7.02 -24.67 -25.10
CA ASN A 566 -8.44 -24.60 -25.49
C ASN A 566 -9.39 -24.31 -24.31
N TYR A 567 -9.08 -24.84 -23.12
CA TYR A 567 -9.89 -24.67 -21.91
C TYR A 567 -9.76 -23.25 -21.29
N ARG A 568 -8.75 -22.44 -21.68
CA ARG A 568 -8.51 -21.07 -21.22
C ARG A 568 -9.01 -20.02 -22.20
N LYS A 569 -9.47 -20.42 -23.39
CA LYS A 569 -9.88 -19.48 -24.45
C LYS A 569 -11.11 -18.68 -24.04
N ILE A 570 -11.05 -17.36 -24.22
CA ILE A 570 -12.20 -16.48 -24.08
C ILE A 570 -13.19 -16.80 -25.19
N ARG A 571 -14.42 -17.14 -24.82
CA ARG A 571 -15.50 -17.51 -25.74
C ARG A 571 -16.57 -16.44 -25.87
N LYS A 572 -16.60 -15.50 -24.91
CA LYS A 572 -17.55 -14.38 -24.93
C LYS A 572 -16.88 -13.11 -24.46
N VAL A 573 -17.14 -12.02 -25.17
CA VAL A 573 -16.70 -10.66 -24.80
C VAL A 573 -17.92 -9.78 -24.59
N ILE A 574 -17.95 -9.07 -23.46
CA ILE A 574 -18.97 -8.09 -23.08
C ILE A 574 -18.26 -6.73 -23.03
N ILE A 575 -18.65 -5.78 -23.87
CA ILE A 575 -18.10 -4.42 -23.87
C ILE A 575 -18.95 -3.57 -22.94
N ARG A 576 -18.31 -2.98 -21.92
CA ARG A 576 -18.97 -2.12 -20.92
C ARG A 576 -18.79 -0.64 -21.23
N LYS A 577 -19.86 0.11 -20.96
CA LYS A 577 -19.85 1.59 -20.96
C LYS A 577 -19.71 2.18 -19.55
N THR A 578 -20.07 1.39 -18.53
CA THR A 578 -20.07 1.81 -17.11
C THR A 578 -18.85 1.26 -16.34
N ASP A 579 -18.54 1.89 -15.22
CA ASP A 579 -17.49 1.43 -14.32
C ASP A 579 -17.83 0.07 -13.69
N PHE A 580 -16.82 -0.73 -13.39
CA PHE A 580 -17.01 -1.91 -12.57
C PHE A 580 -17.33 -1.54 -11.12
N VAL A 581 -18.11 -2.39 -10.46
CA VAL A 581 -18.35 -2.31 -9.02
C VAL A 581 -17.05 -2.62 -8.28
N LYS A 582 -16.58 -1.66 -7.48
CA LYS A 582 -15.33 -1.74 -6.73
C LYS A 582 -15.56 -1.45 -5.25
N ASN A 583 -14.68 -1.95 -4.40
CA ASN A 583 -14.65 -1.58 -2.99
C ASN A 583 -13.91 -0.24 -2.77
N THR A 584 -13.85 0.24 -1.52
CA THR A 584 -13.16 1.49 -1.13
C THR A 584 -11.66 1.50 -1.45
N SER A 585 -11.05 0.32 -1.55
CA SER A 585 -9.64 0.15 -1.98
C SER A 585 -9.49 0.08 -3.51
N ASN A 586 -10.54 0.42 -4.28
CA ASN A 586 -10.59 0.40 -5.75
C ASN A 586 -10.34 -0.99 -6.37
N LYS A 587 -10.60 -2.09 -5.64
CA LYS A 587 -10.50 -3.47 -6.12
C LYS A 587 -11.85 -3.96 -6.62
N LEU A 588 -11.85 -4.72 -7.73
CA LEU A 588 -13.04 -5.32 -8.32
C LEU A 588 -13.77 -6.24 -7.32
N VAL A 589 -15.08 -6.04 -7.18
CA VAL A 589 -15.95 -6.91 -6.38
C VAL A 589 -16.44 -8.07 -7.27
N ARG A 590 -15.76 -9.22 -7.19
CA ARG A 590 -15.97 -10.35 -8.10
C ARG A 590 -17.35 -10.99 -8.04
N PHE A 591 -18.01 -10.95 -6.89
CA PHE A 591 -19.36 -11.49 -6.71
C PHE A 591 -20.48 -10.51 -7.11
N ALA A 592 -20.14 -9.27 -7.50
CA ALA A 592 -21.15 -8.31 -7.96
C ALA A 592 -21.69 -8.74 -9.34
N GLU A 593 -22.98 -9.09 -9.39
CA GLU A 593 -23.65 -9.47 -10.63
C GLU A 593 -23.60 -8.38 -11.71
N GLY A 594 -23.57 -7.10 -11.30
CA GLY A 594 -23.38 -5.97 -12.20
C GLY A 594 -22.06 -6.04 -12.99
N ASN A 595 -21.04 -6.74 -12.50
CA ASN A 595 -19.78 -6.90 -13.23
C ASN A 595 -19.84 -7.95 -14.35
N LYS A 596 -20.87 -8.80 -14.36
CA LYS A 596 -21.06 -9.90 -15.31
C LYS A 596 -22.08 -9.61 -16.42
N LYS A 597 -22.82 -8.51 -16.35
CA LYS A 597 -23.94 -8.21 -17.27
C LYS A 597 -23.55 -7.14 -18.29
N GLU A 598 -24.19 -7.22 -19.47
CA GLU A 598 -24.28 -6.08 -20.41
C GLU A 598 -25.21 -5.04 -19.81
N GLU A 599 -24.81 -3.76 -19.81
CA GLU A 599 -25.67 -2.61 -19.51
C GLU A 599 -25.87 -1.77 -20.76
#